data_9fbfbff12fdf38723665e76676be2377
#
_entry.id   9fbfbff12fdf38723665e76676be2377
#
_cell.length_a   1.000
_cell.length_b   1.000
_cell.length_c   1.000
_cell.angle_alpha   90.00
_cell.angle_beta   90.00
_cell.angle_gamma   90.00
#
_symmetry.space_group_name_H-M   'P 1'
#
loop_
_entity.id
_entity.type
_entity.pdbx_description
1 polymer ?
#
loop_
_entity_poly.entity_id
_entity_poly.type
_entity_poly.pdbx_seq_one_letter_code
_entity_poly.pdbx_strand_id
1 'polypeptide(L)'
;MAAPPGRLKRRAEFLAAAAKGRKVATHGLVLQALKRDDDEPGRLGFTVTKKVGNAVVRNRTRRRLKEAARLLLQQRPVAGVDLVLIGRDATRSRDFAELQDDLRRALDKAGVA
;
A
#
# COMPACT_ATOMS: atom_id res chain seq x y z
N MET A 1 6.38 4.43 -21.31
CA MET A 1 5.58 3.56 -20.42
C MET A 1 6.33 3.36 -19.12
N ALA A 2 5.68 3.62 -17.99
CA ALA A 2 6.34 3.42 -16.70
C ALA A 2 6.48 1.92 -16.39
N ALA A 3 7.59 1.56 -15.76
CA ALA A 3 7.80 0.18 -15.33
C ALA A 3 6.82 -0.17 -14.20
N PRO A 4 6.37 -1.43 -14.13
CA PRO A 4 5.50 -1.84 -13.02
C PRO A 4 6.22 -1.72 -11.69
N PRO A 5 5.48 -1.51 -10.59
CA PRO A 5 6.09 -1.43 -9.27
C PRO A 5 6.85 -2.70 -8.89
N GLY A 6 7.95 -2.53 -8.17
CA GLY A 6 8.66 -3.64 -7.57
C GLY A 6 7.98 -4.10 -6.28
N ARG A 7 8.60 -5.04 -5.60
CA ARG A 7 8.08 -5.61 -4.34
C ARG A 7 9.09 -5.44 -3.22
N LEU A 8 8.61 -5.04 -2.06
CA LEU A 8 9.40 -5.08 -0.83
C LEU A 8 9.51 -6.54 -0.39
N LYS A 9 10.72 -6.99 -0.08
CA LYS A 9 10.98 -8.40 0.25
C LYS A 9 11.57 -8.57 1.64
N ARG A 10 12.32 -7.58 2.13
CA ARG A 10 13.09 -7.71 3.37
C ARG A 10 12.35 -7.05 4.52
N ARG A 11 12.42 -7.68 5.69
CA ARG A 11 11.85 -7.12 6.91
C ARG A 11 12.37 -5.70 7.19
N ALA A 12 13.66 -5.47 6.94
CA ALA A 12 14.27 -4.16 7.16
C ALA A 12 13.59 -3.05 6.34
N GLU A 13 13.13 -3.38 5.12
CA GLU A 13 12.44 -2.43 4.26
C GLU A 13 11.08 -2.01 4.85
N PHE A 14 10.35 -2.98 5.40
CA PHE A 14 9.08 -2.71 6.08
C PHE A 14 9.28 -1.89 7.36
N LEU A 15 10.32 -2.23 8.11
CA LEU A 15 10.64 -1.49 9.35
C LEU A 15 11.05 -0.05 9.04
N ALA A 16 11.81 0.16 7.98
CA ALA A 16 12.21 1.50 7.56
C ALA A 16 10.99 2.35 7.18
N ALA A 17 10.06 1.78 6.42
CA ALA A 17 8.83 2.48 6.04
C ALA A 17 8.00 2.83 7.27
N ALA A 18 7.92 1.92 8.25
CA ALA A 18 7.17 2.16 9.48
C ALA A 18 7.82 3.25 10.35
N ALA A 19 9.16 3.27 10.42
CA ALA A 19 9.88 4.20 11.30
C ALA A 19 10.08 5.58 10.68
N LYS A 20 10.34 5.66 9.38
CA LYS A 20 10.75 6.89 8.71
C LYS A 20 9.75 7.39 7.68
N GLY A 21 8.82 6.54 7.25
CA GLY A 21 7.84 6.89 6.24
C GLY A 21 6.73 7.76 6.80
N ARG A 22 6.02 8.42 5.88
CA ARG A 22 4.83 9.17 6.23
C ARG A 22 3.64 8.21 6.32
N LYS A 23 2.93 8.25 7.43
CA LYS A 23 1.80 7.38 7.69
C LYS A 23 0.49 8.12 7.45
N VAL A 24 -0.38 7.53 6.63
CA VAL A 24 -1.73 8.06 6.38
C VAL A 24 -2.74 6.95 6.63
N ALA A 25 -3.67 7.18 7.53
CA ALA A 25 -4.75 6.24 7.82
C ALA A 25 -6.01 6.69 7.09
N THR A 26 -6.65 5.76 6.39
CA THR A 26 -7.97 5.96 5.80
C THR A 26 -8.92 4.89 6.33
N HIS A 27 -10.19 4.99 5.96
CA HIS A 27 -11.17 4.00 6.45
C HIS A 27 -10.78 2.56 6.05
N GLY A 28 -10.38 2.37 4.81
CA GLY A 28 -10.13 1.04 4.27
C GLY A 28 -8.71 0.51 4.40
N LEU A 29 -7.73 1.36 4.70
CA LEU A 29 -6.34 0.91 4.81
C LEU A 29 -5.46 1.97 5.50
N VAL A 30 -4.24 1.54 5.86
CA VAL A 30 -3.21 2.46 6.31
C VAL A 30 -2.07 2.40 5.31
N LEU A 31 -1.58 3.57 4.89
CA LEU A 31 -0.44 3.68 3.99
C LEU A 31 0.78 4.21 4.76
N GLN A 32 1.94 3.59 4.50
CA GLN A 32 3.23 4.14 4.92
C GLN A 32 4.01 4.42 3.64
N ALA A 33 4.47 5.64 3.46
CA ALA A 33 5.20 6.05 2.25
C ALA A 33 6.57 6.57 2.64
N LEU A 34 7.62 5.89 2.18
CA LEU A 34 9.00 6.28 2.42
C LEU A 34 9.64 6.70 1.10
N LYS A 35 9.96 7.98 0.97
CA LYS A 35 10.63 8.47 -0.22
C LYS A 35 12.08 8.00 -0.25
N ARG A 36 12.51 7.52 -1.42
CA ARG A 36 13.90 7.19 -1.68
C ARG A 36 14.55 8.30 -2.48
N ASP A 37 15.85 8.30 -2.50
CA ASP A 37 16.64 9.31 -3.22
C ASP A 37 17.06 8.77 -4.59
N ASP A 38 16.07 8.28 -5.38
CA ASP A 38 16.29 7.73 -6.70
C ASP A 38 15.05 7.91 -7.58
N ASP A 39 15.13 7.52 -8.84
CA ASP A 39 14.03 7.57 -9.81
C ASP A 39 13.55 6.16 -10.20
N GLU A 40 13.98 5.15 -9.47
CA GLU A 40 13.56 3.78 -9.74
C GLU A 40 12.06 3.61 -9.50
N PRO A 41 11.42 2.63 -10.14
CA PRO A 41 9.99 2.37 -9.90
C PRO A 41 9.69 2.19 -8.42
N GLY A 42 8.52 2.62 -8.00
CA GLY A 42 8.07 2.41 -6.63
C GLY A 42 8.04 0.94 -6.26
N ARG A 43 8.20 0.64 -4.98
CA ARG A 43 8.11 -0.74 -4.49
C ARG A 43 6.95 -0.85 -3.52
N LEU A 44 6.23 -1.96 -3.59
CA LEU A 44 5.04 -2.19 -2.78
C LEU A 44 5.25 -3.32 -1.77
N GLY A 45 4.77 -3.10 -0.56
CA GLY A 45 4.68 -4.13 0.45
C GLY A 45 3.26 -4.16 1.00
N PHE A 46 2.81 -5.35 1.43
CA PHE A 46 1.47 -5.53 1.94
C PHE A 46 1.54 -6.24 3.29
N THR A 47 0.89 -5.68 4.29
CA THR A 47 0.89 -6.22 5.65
C THR A 47 -0.55 -6.39 6.12
N VAL A 48 -0.88 -7.59 6.58
CA VAL A 48 -2.17 -7.85 7.22
C VAL A 48 -1.89 -8.65 8.50
N THR A 49 -2.22 -8.07 9.65
CA THR A 49 -1.91 -8.68 10.94
C THR A 49 -2.97 -9.70 11.34
N LYS A 50 -2.63 -10.52 12.35
CA LYS A 50 -3.55 -11.52 12.91
C LYS A 50 -4.81 -10.90 13.49
N LYS A 51 -4.79 -9.62 13.83
CA LYS A 51 -5.98 -8.92 14.34
C LYS A 51 -7.10 -8.85 13.32
N VAL A 52 -6.79 -8.91 12.02
CA VAL A 52 -7.79 -8.86 10.97
C VAL A 52 -8.55 -10.18 10.87
N GLY A 53 -7.90 -11.30 11.17
CA GLY A 53 -8.54 -12.60 11.14
C GLY A 53 -7.54 -13.73 10.95
N ASN A 54 -8.07 -14.92 10.64
CA ASN A 54 -7.24 -16.10 10.38
C ASN A 54 -6.51 -16.00 9.04
N ALA A 55 -5.74 -17.03 8.69
CA ALA A 55 -4.93 -17.03 7.47
C ALA A 55 -5.76 -16.83 6.20
N VAL A 56 -6.94 -17.46 6.12
CA VAL A 56 -7.82 -17.32 4.96
C VAL A 56 -8.29 -15.87 4.80
N VAL A 57 -8.72 -15.26 5.90
CA VAL A 57 -9.19 -13.87 5.91
C VAL A 57 -8.05 -12.93 5.56
N ARG A 58 -6.86 -13.14 6.15
CA ARG A 58 -5.70 -12.30 5.86
C ARG A 58 -5.28 -12.39 4.40
N ASN A 59 -5.33 -13.58 3.80
CA ASN A 59 -4.98 -13.75 2.39
C ASN A 59 -5.96 -13.04 1.48
N ARG A 60 -7.26 -13.10 1.77
CA ARG A 60 -8.28 -12.36 1.02
C ARG A 60 -8.08 -10.85 1.13
N THR A 61 -7.83 -10.39 2.34
CA THR A 61 -7.58 -8.96 2.60
C THR A 61 -6.36 -8.47 1.81
N ARG A 62 -5.29 -9.26 1.85
CA ARG A 62 -4.06 -8.92 1.11
C ARG A 62 -4.33 -8.88 -0.39
N ARG A 63 -5.10 -9.80 -0.92
CA ARG A 63 -5.45 -9.83 -2.34
C ARG A 63 -6.24 -8.59 -2.76
N ARG A 64 -7.17 -8.13 -1.93
CA ARG A 64 -7.93 -6.91 -2.20
C ARG A 64 -7.00 -5.70 -2.27
N LEU A 65 -6.07 -5.59 -1.33
CA LEU A 65 -5.08 -4.51 -1.33
C LEU A 65 -4.19 -4.56 -2.57
N LYS A 66 -3.72 -5.73 -2.94
CA LYS A 66 -2.88 -5.91 -4.12
C LYS A 66 -3.61 -5.51 -5.39
N GLU A 67 -4.86 -5.92 -5.54
CA GLU A 67 -5.65 -5.61 -6.73
C GLU A 67 -5.96 -4.12 -6.81
N ALA A 68 -6.31 -3.49 -5.70
CA ALA A 68 -6.55 -2.06 -5.65
C ALA A 68 -5.29 -1.28 -6.06
N ALA A 69 -4.13 -1.68 -5.52
CA ALA A 69 -2.86 -1.05 -5.86
C ALA A 69 -2.49 -1.27 -7.33
N ARG A 70 -2.66 -2.49 -7.83
CA ARG A 70 -2.32 -2.82 -9.21
C ARG A 70 -3.09 -1.93 -10.19
N LEU A 71 -4.39 -1.83 -10.01
CA LEU A 71 -5.24 -1.06 -10.91
C LEU A 71 -4.96 0.44 -10.82
N LEU A 72 -4.82 0.96 -9.62
CA LEU A 72 -4.58 2.39 -9.44
C LEU A 72 -3.20 2.80 -9.98
N LEU A 73 -2.17 2.02 -9.70
CA LEU A 73 -0.81 2.38 -10.10
C LEU A 73 -0.53 2.14 -11.58
N GLN A 74 -1.38 1.41 -12.28
CA GLN A 74 -1.34 1.36 -13.74
C GLN A 74 -1.67 2.72 -14.35
N GLN A 75 -2.61 3.43 -13.74
CA GLN A 75 -3.04 4.75 -14.20
C GLN A 75 -2.21 5.88 -13.60
N ARG A 76 -1.62 5.61 -12.43
CA ARG A 76 -0.85 6.60 -11.67
C ARG A 76 0.47 5.97 -11.21
N PRO A 77 1.44 5.81 -12.11
CA PRO A 77 2.73 5.24 -11.74
C PRO A 77 3.44 6.09 -10.69
N VAL A 78 4.19 5.42 -9.81
CA VAL A 78 4.98 6.09 -8.78
C VAL A 78 6.43 5.67 -8.91
N ALA A 79 7.34 6.58 -8.54
CA ALA A 79 8.78 6.33 -8.60
C ALA A 79 9.46 6.93 -7.37
N GLY A 80 10.60 6.37 -7.01
CA GLY A 80 11.40 6.88 -5.90
C GLY A 80 10.73 6.75 -4.54
N VAL A 81 9.87 5.76 -4.36
CA VAL A 81 9.12 5.63 -3.11
C VAL A 81 8.86 4.15 -2.79
N ASP A 82 8.91 3.82 -1.51
CA ASP A 82 8.46 2.53 -0.99
C ASP A 82 7.11 2.74 -0.31
N LEU A 83 6.13 1.95 -0.70
CA LEU A 83 4.78 2.03 -0.16
C LEU A 83 4.43 0.73 0.55
N VAL A 84 4.01 0.84 1.80
CA VAL A 84 3.47 -0.31 2.54
C VAL A 84 2.00 -0.06 2.78
N LEU A 85 1.17 -0.98 2.28
CA LEU A 85 -0.27 -0.96 2.48
C LEU A 85 -0.62 -1.93 3.60
N ILE A 86 -1.26 -1.41 4.64
CA ILE A 86 -1.61 -2.19 5.82
C ILE A 86 -3.11 -2.42 5.82
N GLY A 87 -3.52 -3.68 5.85
CA GLY A 87 -4.93 -4.06 5.91
C GLY A 87 -5.51 -3.79 7.30
N ARG A 88 -6.74 -3.29 7.31
CA ARG A 88 -7.53 -3.08 8.51
C ARG A 88 -8.73 -4.03 8.48
N ASP A 89 -9.44 -4.11 9.57
CA ASP A 89 -10.65 -4.92 9.59
C ASP A 89 -11.64 -4.47 8.50
N ALA A 90 -11.78 -3.17 8.31
CA ALA A 90 -12.66 -2.59 7.29
C ALA A 90 -12.25 -2.94 5.86
N THR A 91 -10.98 -3.27 5.61
CA THR A 91 -10.50 -3.65 4.27
C THR A 91 -11.29 -4.83 3.72
N ARG A 92 -11.70 -5.74 4.58
CA ARG A 92 -12.39 -6.98 4.20
C ARG A 92 -13.72 -6.75 3.51
N SER A 93 -14.48 -5.76 3.97
CA SER A 93 -15.84 -5.51 3.54
C SER A 93 -16.02 -4.18 2.82
N ARG A 94 -14.97 -3.38 2.73
CA ARG A 94 -15.03 -2.09 2.06
C ARG A 94 -15.36 -2.28 0.59
N ASP A 95 -16.32 -1.54 0.06
CA ASP A 95 -16.62 -1.57 -1.38
C ASP A 95 -15.31 -1.33 -2.15
N PHE A 96 -15.09 -2.09 -3.24
CA PHE A 96 -13.81 -2.05 -3.94
C PHE A 96 -13.50 -0.67 -4.52
N ALA A 97 -14.50 0.00 -5.10
CA ALA A 97 -14.31 1.36 -5.61
C ALA A 97 -13.94 2.34 -4.49
N GLU A 98 -14.55 2.18 -3.31
CA GLU A 98 -14.24 3.00 -2.15
C GLU A 98 -12.84 2.69 -1.63
N LEU A 99 -12.41 1.43 -1.67
CA LEU A 99 -11.06 1.04 -1.27
C LEU A 99 -10.02 1.69 -2.19
N GLN A 100 -10.29 1.73 -3.49
CA GLN A 100 -9.42 2.43 -4.44
C GLN A 100 -9.37 3.93 -4.16
N ASP A 101 -10.50 4.54 -3.83
CA ASP A 101 -10.54 5.95 -3.45
C ASP A 101 -9.76 6.22 -2.17
N ASP A 102 -9.86 5.29 -1.21
CA ASP A 102 -9.07 5.38 0.03
C ASP A 102 -7.58 5.40 -0.27
N LEU A 103 -7.13 4.52 -1.18
CA LEU A 103 -5.73 4.47 -1.58
C LEU A 103 -5.30 5.75 -2.29
N ARG A 104 -6.13 6.25 -3.21
CA ARG A 104 -5.84 7.50 -3.92
C ARG A 104 -5.67 8.65 -2.96
N ARG A 105 -6.58 8.79 -2.00
CA ARG A 105 -6.51 9.85 -0.99
C ARG A 105 -5.29 9.70 -0.11
N ALA A 106 -4.94 8.48 0.25
CA ALA A 106 -3.74 8.23 1.07
C ALA A 106 -2.47 8.65 0.33
N LEU A 107 -2.37 8.32 -0.97
CA LEU A 107 -1.23 8.74 -1.78
C LEU A 107 -1.15 10.27 -1.88
N ASP A 108 -2.28 10.93 -2.09
CA ASP A 108 -2.32 12.39 -2.16
C ASP A 108 -1.86 13.02 -0.85
N LYS A 109 -2.38 12.54 0.27
CA LYS A 109 -2.01 13.07 1.59
C LYS A 109 -0.55 12.78 1.94
N ALA A 110 -0.01 11.68 1.45
CA ALA A 110 1.40 11.35 1.67
C ALA A 110 2.35 12.13 0.77
N GLY A 111 1.81 12.90 -0.17
CA GLY A 111 2.64 13.68 -1.09
C GLY A 111 3.30 12.83 -2.17
N VAL A 112 2.71 11.70 -2.51
CA VAL A 112 3.22 10.83 -3.58
C VAL A 112 2.62 11.31 -4.89
N ALA A 113 3.49 11.69 -5.80
CA ALA A 113 3.07 12.25 -7.10
C ALA A 113 2.50 11.18 -8.04
#